data_c21f0a7fae889c7234399e148d280ed3
#
_entry.id   c21f0a7fae889c7234399e148d280ed3
#
_cell.length_a   1.000
_cell.length_b   1.000
_cell.length_c   1.000
_cell.angle_alpha   90.00
_cell.angle_beta   90.00
_cell.angle_gamma   90.00
#
_symmetry.space_group_name_H-M   'P 1'
#
loop_
_entity.id
_entity.type
_entity.pdbx_description
1 polymer ?
#
loop_
_entity_poly.entity_id
_entity_poly.type
_entity_poly.pdbx_seq_one_letter_code
_entity_poly.pdbx_strand_id
1 'polypeptide(L)'
;PRTTLCRSSAASDVYKRQLTESLKFTQSSFGFMIASFGFGIIFTMVILSYFVTSFSRIPFFIGISMVITGLSLLFAFNSSEFSTILFFIFISGIGSGSVYLLTISYLQSTTDKNLRGRVFGNFYTIGRLSILLSLFISGFAANFINQYFEFDGVLFVLRISSGFILLSGLITFVKGYRTIIKDFGFENSNFNKLRLNLDTDEDEPL
;
A
#
# COMPACT_ATOMS: atom_id res chain seq x y z
N PRO A 1 55.41 -11.77 -3.84
CA PRO A 1 54.20 -10.92 -3.90
C PRO A 1 52.93 -11.76 -3.91
N ARG A 2 52.72 -12.66 -2.94
CA ARG A 2 51.48 -13.45 -2.77
C ARG A 2 50.64 -13.02 -1.56
N THR A 3 51.06 -12.01 -0.81
CA THR A 3 50.46 -11.60 0.47
C THR A 3 49.38 -10.52 0.36
N THR A 4 49.27 -9.79 -0.76
CA THR A 4 48.31 -8.72 -0.93
C THR A 4 46.92 -9.18 -1.32
N LEU A 5 46.80 -10.30 -2.05
CA LEU A 5 45.49 -10.87 -2.44
C LEU A 5 44.74 -11.53 -1.26
N CYS A 6 45.49 -12.13 -0.31
CA CYS A 6 44.90 -12.73 0.89
C CYS A 6 44.32 -11.69 1.87
N ARG A 7 44.87 -10.47 1.89
CA ARG A 7 44.46 -9.38 2.80
C ARG A 7 43.16 -8.72 2.36
N SER A 8 42.91 -8.63 1.05
CA SER A 8 41.67 -8.09 0.50
C SER A 8 40.48 -9.04 0.66
N SER A 9 40.75 -10.36 0.54
CA SER A 9 39.73 -11.38 0.77
C SER A 9 39.34 -11.45 2.25
N ALA A 10 40.29 -11.41 3.18
CA ALA A 10 40.00 -11.41 4.61
C ALA A 10 39.23 -10.14 5.06
N ALA A 11 39.55 -8.96 4.50
CA ALA A 11 38.79 -7.74 4.77
C ALA A 11 37.37 -7.79 4.22
N SER A 12 37.17 -8.38 3.05
CA SER A 12 35.84 -8.62 2.46
C SER A 12 35.04 -9.61 3.29
N ASP A 13 35.66 -10.65 3.82
CA ASP A 13 34.99 -11.67 4.66
C ASP A 13 34.67 -11.14 6.06
N VAL A 14 35.50 -10.27 6.63
CA VAL A 14 35.22 -9.56 7.89
C VAL A 14 34.11 -8.55 7.69
N TYR A 15 34.08 -7.82 6.58
CA TYR A 15 33.02 -6.89 6.27
C TYR A 15 31.68 -7.61 6.02
N LYS A 16 31.71 -8.74 5.30
CA LYS A 16 30.51 -9.58 5.13
C LYS A 16 30.03 -10.17 6.47
N ARG A 17 30.90 -10.59 7.35
CA ARG A 17 30.53 -11.05 8.70
C ARG A 17 29.96 -9.93 9.56
N GLN A 18 30.54 -8.75 9.55
CA GLN A 18 30.00 -7.58 10.27
C GLN A 18 28.67 -7.14 9.72
N LEU A 19 28.48 -7.19 8.39
CA LEU A 19 27.20 -6.88 7.76
C LEU A 19 26.15 -7.97 8.05
N THR A 20 26.56 -9.24 8.12
CA THR A 20 25.68 -10.36 8.47
C THR A 20 25.37 -10.41 9.97
N GLU A 21 26.25 -9.88 10.83
CA GLU A 21 26.00 -9.74 12.26
C GLU A 21 25.16 -8.52 12.61
N SER A 22 25.26 -7.42 11.86
CA SER A 22 24.41 -6.23 12.04
C SER A 22 22.99 -6.41 11.46
N LEU A 23 22.85 -7.26 10.44
CA LEU A 23 21.58 -7.72 9.92
C LEU A 23 21.47 -9.22 10.15
N LYS A 24 21.18 -9.66 11.37
CA LYS A 24 20.89 -11.08 11.72
C LYS A 24 19.65 -11.63 11.01
N PHE A 25 19.46 -11.31 9.75
CA PHE A 25 18.41 -11.86 8.92
C PHE A 25 18.84 -13.19 8.30
N THR A 26 18.73 -14.25 9.10
CA THR A 26 18.77 -15.62 8.61
C THR A 26 17.63 -15.82 7.60
N GLN A 27 17.77 -16.77 6.67
CA GLN A 27 16.70 -17.11 5.72
C GLN A 27 15.31 -17.32 6.38
N SER A 28 15.29 -17.81 7.61
CA SER A 28 14.07 -17.93 8.44
C SER A 28 13.44 -16.59 8.79
N SER A 29 14.21 -15.53 8.98
CA SER A 29 13.69 -14.19 9.29
C SER A 29 12.85 -13.62 8.14
N PHE A 30 13.25 -13.87 6.91
CA PHE A 30 12.46 -13.49 5.73
C PHE A 30 11.11 -14.23 5.67
N GLY A 31 11.10 -15.52 6.03
CA GLY A 31 9.87 -16.29 6.15
C GLY A 31 8.91 -15.70 7.19
N PHE A 32 9.42 -15.27 8.35
CA PHE A 32 8.60 -14.62 9.38
C PHE A 32 8.03 -13.25 8.91
N MET A 33 8.79 -12.47 8.14
CA MET A 33 8.30 -11.24 7.56
C MET A 33 7.14 -11.48 6.58
N ILE A 34 7.27 -12.45 5.67
CA ILE A 34 6.20 -12.83 4.74
C ILE A 34 4.98 -13.35 5.50
N ALA A 35 5.17 -14.19 6.51
CA ALA A 35 4.09 -14.71 7.34
C ALA A 35 3.36 -13.58 8.07
N SER A 36 4.09 -12.65 8.70
CA SER A 36 3.53 -11.49 9.39
C SER A 36 2.69 -10.61 8.44
N PHE A 37 3.20 -10.34 7.24
CA PHE A 37 2.47 -9.62 6.20
C PHE A 37 1.19 -10.35 5.79
N GLY A 38 1.29 -11.67 5.53
CA GLY A 38 0.14 -12.52 5.19
C GLY A 38 -0.93 -12.57 6.27
N PHE A 39 -0.53 -12.66 7.55
CA PHE A 39 -1.45 -12.57 8.68
C PHE A 39 -2.18 -11.22 8.73
N GLY A 40 -1.50 -10.11 8.45
CA GLY A 40 -2.11 -8.80 8.34
C GLY A 40 -3.19 -8.74 7.27
N ILE A 41 -2.95 -9.31 6.09
CA ILE A 41 -3.93 -9.39 5.00
C ILE A 41 -5.15 -10.21 5.41
N ILE A 42 -4.96 -11.41 5.98
CA ILE A 42 -6.05 -12.28 6.42
C ILE A 42 -6.90 -11.58 7.49
N PHE A 43 -6.24 -10.98 8.48
CA PHE A 43 -6.91 -10.23 9.54
C PHE A 43 -7.83 -9.13 9.00
N THR A 44 -7.34 -8.39 8.00
CA THR A 44 -8.14 -7.35 7.35
C THR A 44 -9.32 -7.93 6.58
N MET A 45 -9.11 -9.01 5.82
CA MET A 45 -10.19 -9.62 5.05
C MET A 45 -11.34 -10.07 5.96
N VAL A 46 -11.03 -10.64 7.12
CA VAL A 46 -12.04 -11.05 8.10
C VAL A 46 -12.77 -9.82 8.66
N ILE A 47 -12.06 -8.80 9.12
CA ILE A 47 -12.67 -7.61 9.73
C ILE A 47 -13.49 -6.83 8.72
N LEU A 48 -12.94 -6.55 7.56
CA LEU A 48 -13.61 -5.70 6.56
C LEU A 48 -14.87 -6.36 5.99
N SER A 49 -14.93 -7.69 5.94
CA SER A 49 -16.15 -8.41 5.51
C SER A 49 -17.35 -8.11 6.39
N TYR A 50 -17.14 -7.77 7.67
CA TYR A 50 -18.21 -7.39 8.59
C TYR A 50 -18.58 -5.89 8.52
N PHE A 51 -17.67 -5.01 8.10
CA PHE A 51 -17.84 -3.56 8.22
C PHE A 51 -18.18 -2.83 6.91
N VAL A 52 -18.02 -3.46 5.74
CA VAL A 52 -18.23 -2.79 4.45
C VAL A 52 -19.71 -2.79 4.08
N THR A 53 -20.41 -1.73 4.46
CA THR A 53 -21.84 -1.53 4.12
C THR A 53 -22.11 -0.31 3.23
N SER A 54 -21.15 0.60 3.01
CA SER A 54 -21.39 1.87 2.31
C SER A 54 -20.42 2.08 1.14
N PHE A 55 -20.91 1.93 -0.09
CA PHE A 55 -20.11 2.02 -1.33
C PHE A 55 -19.56 3.44 -1.64
N SER A 56 -20.25 4.49 -1.23
CA SER A 56 -19.87 5.88 -1.53
C SER A 56 -18.54 6.30 -0.88
N ARG A 57 -18.14 5.67 0.21
CA ARG A 57 -16.93 6.03 0.98
C ARG A 57 -15.69 5.18 0.64
N ILE A 58 -15.82 4.22 -0.27
CA ILE A 58 -14.72 3.28 -0.61
C ILE A 58 -13.44 4.00 -1.05
N PRO A 59 -13.44 5.01 -1.97
CA PRO A 59 -12.21 5.67 -2.40
C PRO A 59 -11.44 6.36 -1.26
N PHE A 60 -12.16 6.90 -0.29
CA PHE A 60 -11.57 7.51 0.90
C PHE A 60 -10.86 6.48 1.78
N PHE A 61 -11.50 5.33 2.03
CA PHE A 61 -10.89 4.25 2.80
C PHE A 61 -9.67 3.62 2.09
N ILE A 62 -9.70 3.53 0.76
CA ILE A 62 -8.53 3.10 -0.03
C ILE A 62 -7.36 4.06 0.22
N GLY A 63 -7.60 5.37 0.18
CA GLY A 63 -6.58 6.38 0.43
C GLY A 63 -5.95 6.26 1.82
N ILE A 64 -6.76 6.14 2.87
CA ILE A 64 -6.28 5.92 4.25
C ILE A 64 -5.43 4.65 4.35
N SER A 65 -5.93 3.55 3.80
CA SER A 65 -5.23 2.27 3.85
C SER A 65 -3.87 2.31 3.14
N MET A 66 -3.77 3.02 2.00
CA MET A 66 -2.50 3.24 1.31
C MET A 66 -1.52 4.09 2.14
N VAL A 67 -2.01 5.14 2.81
CA VAL A 67 -1.19 5.96 3.71
C VAL A 67 -0.65 5.13 4.88
N ILE A 68 -1.51 4.31 5.50
CA ILE A 68 -1.10 3.40 6.59
C ILE A 68 -0.03 2.43 6.09
N THR A 69 -0.21 1.83 4.92
CA THR A 69 0.76 0.91 4.32
C THR A 69 2.10 1.61 4.08
N GLY A 70 2.10 2.79 3.45
CA GLY A 70 3.32 3.54 3.14
C GLY A 70 4.08 3.96 4.40
N LEU A 71 3.37 4.48 5.41
CA LEU A 71 3.97 4.85 6.70
C LEU A 71 4.56 3.63 7.42
N SER A 72 3.81 2.54 7.50
CA SER A 72 4.28 1.31 8.16
C SER A 72 5.53 0.76 7.51
N LEU A 73 5.60 0.73 6.19
CA LEU A 73 6.81 0.28 5.48
C LEU A 73 8.00 1.23 5.70
N LEU A 74 7.77 2.55 5.73
CA LEU A 74 8.83 3.51 6.06
C LEU A 74 9.40 3.25 7.46
N PHE A 75 8.55 3.06 8.45
CA PHE A 75 9.01 2.74 9.82
C PHE A 75 9.69 1.37 9.89
N ALA A 76 9.16 0.34 9.19
CA ALA A 76 9.78 -0.98 9.14
C ALA A 76 11.22 -0.92 8.62
N PHE A 77 11.45 -0.19 7.50
CA PHE A 77 12.77 -0.12 6.87
C PHE A 77 13.74 0.87 7.54
N ASN A 78 13.29 1.63 8.53
CA ASN A 78 14.15 2.47 9.37
C ASN A 78 14.43 1.85 10.75
N SER A 79 13.75 0.76 11.12
CA SER A 79 13.94 0.08 12.39
C SER A 79 15.10 -0.90 12.33
N SER A 80 15.87 -1.00 13.42
CA SER A 80 16.97 -1.98 13.57
C SER A 80 16.52 -3.25 14.32
N GLU A 81 15.42 -3.20 15.05
CA GLU A 81 14.90 -4.31 15.85
C GLU A 81 13.97 -5.20 15.03
N PHE A 82 14.26 -6.49 15.00
CA PHE A 82 13.46 -7.47 14.25
C PHE A 82 11.99 -7.53 14.69
N SER A 83 11.72 -7.44 15.98
CA SER A 83 10.37 -7.43 16.53
C SER A 83 9.54 -6.22 16.03
N THR A 84 10.17 -5.06 16.01
CA THR A 84 9.57 -3.81 15.51
C THR A 84 9.30 -3.89 14.01
N ILE A 85 10.22 -4.47 13.25
CA ILE A 85 10.05 -4.70 11.80
C ILE A 85 8.84 -5.61 11.55
N LEU A 86 8.72 -6.73 12.26
CA LEU A 86 7.59 -7.66 12.12
C LEU A 86 6.25 -6.97 12.42
N PHE A 87 6.21 -6.15 13.47
CA PHE A 87 5.01 -5.40 13.84
C PHE A 87 4.58 -4.43 12.74
N PHE A 88 5.50 -3.63 12.20
CA PHE A 88 5.17 -2.70 11.12
C PHE A 88 4.85 -3.42 9.80
N ILE A 89 5.49 -4.55 9.51
CA ILE A 89 5.13 -5.38 8.35
C ILE A 89 3.72 -5.95 8.52
N PHE A 90 3.31 -6.36 9.72
CA PHE A 90 1.94 -6.79 9.99
C PHE A 90 0.94 -5.66 9.71
N ILE A 91 1.20 -4.43 10.20
CA ILE A 91 0.35 -3.26 9.93
C ILE A 91 0.30 -2.95 8.42
N SER A 92 1.42 -3.06 7.71
CA SER A 92 1.44 -2.88 6.26
C SER A 92 0.60 -3.93 5.53
N GLY A 93 0.57 -5.16 6.05
CA GLY A 93 -0.31 -6.24 5.59
C GLY A 93 -1.79 -5.88 5.75
N ILE A 94 -2.17 -5.29 6.90
CA ILE A 94 -3.53 -4.79 7.15
C ILE A 94 -3.91 -3.73 6.10
N GLY A 95 -3.06 -2.74 5.88
CA GLY A 95 -3.30 -1.70 4.90
C GLY A 95 -3.41 -2.23 3.48
N SER A 96 -2.49 -3.09 3.06
CA SER A 96 -2.49 -3.71 1.72
C SER A 96 -3.70 -4.58 1.47
N GLY A 97 -4.11 -5.38 2.48
CA GLY A 97 -5.32 -6.21 2.42
C GLY A 97 -6.57 -5.36 2.25
N SER A 98 -6.65 -4.23 2.96
CA SER A 98 -7.75 -3.27 2.84
C SER A 98 -7.83 -2.68 1.44
N VAL A 99 -6.70 -2.20 0.89
CA VAL A 99 -6.64 -1.65 -0.47
C VAL A 99 -7.13 -2.68 -1.49
N TYR A 100 -6.65 -3.92 -1.39
CA TYR A 100 -7.02 -4.98 -2.32
C TYR A 100 -8.51 -5.29 -2.27
N LEU A 101 -9.07 -5.53 -1.08
CA LEU A 101 -10.47 -5.88 -0.90
C LEU A 101 -11.40 -4.74 -1.32
N LEU A 102 -11.12 -3.51 -0.91
CA LEU A 102 -11.92 -2.35 -1.26
C LEU A 102 -11.88 -2.06 -2.76
N THR A 103 -10.72 -2.23 -3.41
CA THR A 103 -10.59 -2.04 -4.86
C THR A 103 -11.42 -3.05 -5.62
N ILE A 104 -11.37 -4.33 -5.24
CA ILE A 104 -12.20 -5.37 -5.87
C ILE A 104 -13.68 -5.09 -5.65
N SER A 105 -14.09 -4.74 -4.44
CA SER A 105 -15.49 -4.41 -4.11
C SER A 105 -15.98 -3.21 -4.92
N TYR A 106 -15.17 -2.17 -5.04
CA TYR A 106 -15.48 -1.00 -5.86
C TYR A 106 -15.64 -1.36 -7.34
N LEU A 107 -14.71 -2.16 -7.87
CA LEU A 107 -14.74 -2.59 -9.27
C LEU A 107 -15.98 -3.45 -9.56
N GLN A 108 -16.37 -4.33 -8.62
CA GLN A 108 -17.59 -5.14 -8.75
C GLN A 108 -18.86 -4.31 -8.72
N SER A 109 -18.92 -3.27 -7.91
CA SER A 109 -20.10 -2.42 -7.75
C SER A 109 -20.31 -1.46 -8.93
N THR A 110 -19.22 -1.00 -9.57
CA THR A 110 -19.27 -0.03 -10.65
C THR A 110 -19.31 -0.64 -12.05
N THR A 111 -19.07 -1.96 -12.18
CA THR A 111 -18.99 -2.63 -13.48
C THR A 111 -20.28 -3.40 -13.78
N ASP A 112 -20.84 -3.19 -14.98
CA ASP A 112 -21.97 -3.94 -15.49
C ASP A 112 -21.69 -5.45 -15.52
N LYS A 113 -22.72 -6.27 -15.21
CA LYS A 113 -22.60 -7.73 -15.13
C LYS A 113 -22.00 -8.35 -16.39
N ASN A 114 -22.34 -7.84 -17.56
CA ASN A 114 -21.87 -8.36 -18.86
C ASN A 114 -20.42 -8.04 -19.16
N LEU A 115 -19.84 -7.00 -18.55
CA LEU A 115 -18.49 -6.54 -18.78
C LEU A 115 -17.49 -6.96 -17.70
N ARG A 116 -17.99 -7.52 -16.59
CA ARG A 116 -17.15 -7.89 -15.42
C ARG A 116 -15.95 -8.76 -15.81
N GLY A 117 -16.15 -9.79 -16.61
CA GLY A 117 -15.06 -10.68 -17.03
C GLY A 117 -13.92 -9.94 -17.75
N ARG A 118 -14.25 -9.02 -18.64
CA ARG A 118 -13.26 -8.23 -19.38
C ARG A 118 -12.52 -7.23 -18.48
N VAL A 119 -13.24 -6.55 -17.59
CA VAL A 119 -12.67 -5.56 -16.69
C VAL A 119 -11.75 -6.23 -15.67
N PHE A 120 -12.19 -7.34 -15.06
CA PHE A 120 -11.34 -8.11 -14.14
C PHE A 120 -10.13 -8.74 -14.83
N GLY A 121 -10.31 -9.27 -16.04
CA GLY A 121 -9.19 -9.79 -16.84
C GLY A 121 -8.12 -8.73 -17.08
N ASN A 122 -8.52 -7.53 -17.51
CA ASN A 122 -7.60 -6.41 -17.72
C ASN A 122 -6.94 -5.97 -16.41
N PHE A 123 -7.70 -5.86 -15.32
CA PHE A 123 -7.18 -5.48 -14.00
C PHE A 123 -6.08 -6.44 -13.53
N TYR A 124 -6.32 -7.75 -13.59
CA TYR A 124 -5.33 -8.76 -13.20
C TYR A 124 -4.13 -8.80 -14.15
N THR A 125 -4.33 -8.60 -15.45
CA THR A 125 -3.24 -8.57 -16.42
C THR A 125 -2.32 -7.38 -16.18
N ILE A 126 -2.89 -6.18 -16.03
CA ILE A 126 -2.13 -4.96 -15.74
C ILE A 126 -1.40 -5.11 -14.40
N GLY A 127 -2.07 -5.65 -13.37
CA GLY A 127 -1.45 -5.90 -12.07
C GLY A 127 -0.24 -6.83 -12.14
N ARG A 128 -0.34 -7.95 -12.88
CA ARG A 128 0.77 -8.89 -13.06
C ARG A 128 1.93 -8.29 -13.86
N LEU A 129 1.63 -7.55 -14.92
CA LEU A 129 2.66 -6.84 -15.70
C LEU A 129 3.37 -5.78 -14.84
N SER A 130 2.63 -5.05 -14.03
CA SER A 130 3.20 -4.06 -13.10
C SER A 130 4.14 -4.70 -12.08
N ILE A 131 3.80 -5.87 -11.54
CA ILE A 131 4.67 -6.62 -10.62
C ILE A 131 5.97 -7.04 -11.33
N LEU A 132 5.90 -7.62 -12.53
CA LEU A 132 7.07 -8.03 -13.31
C LEU A 132 7.99 -6.83 -13.60
N LEU A 133 7.40 -5.73 -14.04
CA LEU A 133 8.15 -4.50 -14.34
C LEU A 133 8.81 -3.93 -13.08
N SER A 134 8.10 -3.91 -11.97
CA SER A 134 8.61 -3.46 -10.67
C SER A 134 9.79 -4.30 -10.18
N LEU A 135 9.71 -5.63 -10.29
CA LEU A 135 10.81 -6.53 -9.92
C LEU A 135 12.06 -6.28 -10.78
N PHE A 136 11.87 -6.07 -12.09
CA PHE A 136 12.99 -5.78 -12.98
C PHE A 136 13.64 -4.43 -12.65
N ILE A 137 12.84 -3.37 -12.50
CA ILE A 137 13.33 -2.02 -12.19
C ILE A 137 14.01 -1.98 -10.81
N SER A 138 13.40 -2.61 -9.79
CA SER A 138 13.96 -2.60 -8.43
C SER A 138 15.28 -3.36 -8.34
N GLY A 139 15.38 -4.51 -9.04
CA GLY A 139 16.63 -5.28 -9.09
C GLY A 139 17.74 -4.51 -9.79
N PHE A 140 17.45 -3.89 -10.93
CA PHE A 140 18.42 -3.06 -11.65
C PHE A 140 18.84 -1.83 -10.82
N ALA A 141 17.90 -1.14 -10.21
CA ALA A 141 18.18 0.03 -9.39
C ALA A 141 19.02 -0.32 -8.16
N ALA A 142 18.72 -1.42 -7.46
CA ALA A 142 19.49 -1.88 -6.32
C ALA A 142 20.93 -2.22 -6.69
N ASN A 143 21.14 -2.91 -7.83
CA ASN A 143 22.47 -3.26 -8.32
C ASN A 143 23.27 -2.01 -8.73
N PHE A 144 22.62 -1.08 -9.41
CA PHE A 144 23.24 0.19 -9.81
C PHE A 144 23.69 1.01 -8.60
N ILE A 145 22.84 1.13 -7.57
CA ILE A 145 23.16 1.86 -6.35
C ILE A 145 24.32 1.20 -5.60
N ASN A 146 24.31 -0.13 -5.47
CA ASN A 146 25.41 -0.86 -4.83
C ASN A 146 26.75 -0.69 -5.55
N GLN A 147 26.73 -0.48 -6.87
CA GLN A 147 27.96 -0.34 -7.66
C GLN A 147 28.56 1.07 -7.59
N TYR A 148 27.73 2.10 -7.49
CA TYR A 148 28.17 3.50 -7.55
C TYR A 148 28.15 4.23 -6.21
N PHE A 149 27.44 3.69 -5.21
CA PHE A 149 27.29 4.30 -3.89
C PHE A 149 27.59 3.27 -2.80
N GLU A 150 28.22 3.71 -1.71
CA GLU A 150 28.53 2.87 -0.54
C GLU A 150 27.30 2.59 0.35
N PHE A 151 26.10 2.72 -0.18
CA PHE A 151 24.86 2.48 0.55
C PHE A 151 24.26 1.11 0.19
N ASP A 152 23.53 0.49 1.13
CA ASP A 152 22.72 -0.70 0.88
C ASP A 152 21.61 -0.40 -0.13
N GLY A 153 21.86 -0.66 -1.42
CA GLY A 153 20.95 -0.33 -2.52
C GLY A 153 19.56 -0.94 -2.35
N VAL A 154 19.46 -2.13 -1.72
CA VAL A 154 18.17 -2.77 -1.46
C VAL A 154 17.34 -1.95 -0.46
N LEU A 155 17.93 -1.55 0.67
CA LEU A 155 17.24 -0.73 1.67
C LEU A 155 16.85 0.64 1.12
N PHE A 156 17.71 1.23 0.29
CA PHE A 156 17.44 2.52 -0.34
C PHE A 156 16.24 2.44 -1.29
N VAL A 157 16.19 1.42 -2.15
CA VAL A 157 15.05 1.18 -3.07
C VAL A 157 13.76 0.93 -2.30
N LEU A 158 13.80 0.16 -1.21
CA LEU A 158 12.64 -0.11 -0.37
C LEU A 158 12.11 1.16 0.31
N ARG A 159 12.98 2.05 0.80
CA ARG A 159 12.60 3.34 1.38
C ARG A 159 11.95 4.26 0.34
N ILE A 160 12.52 4.35 -0.85
CA ILE A 160 11.93 5.15 -1.95
C ILE A 160 10.57 4.58 -2.34
N SER A 161 10.45 3.27 -2.51
CA SER A 161 9.19 2.62 -2.87
C SER A 161 8.09 2.86 -1.84
N SER A 162 8.41 2.82 -0.54
CA SER A 162 7.45 3.14 0.52
C SER A 162 7.02 4.62 0.48
N GLY A 163 7.92 5.53 0.13
CA GLY A 163 7.61 6.94 -0.11
C GLY A 163 6.63 7.14 -1.28
N PHE A 164 6.81 6.43 -2.38
CA PHE A 164 5.87 6.46 -3.52
C PHE A 164 4.48 5.93 -3.15
N ILE A 165 4.41 4.84 -2.37
CA ILE A 165 3.13 4.30 -1.87
C ILE A 165 2.42 5.35 -1.00
N LEU A 166 3.15 6.00 -0.10
CA LEU A 166 2.62 7.05 0.76
C LEU A 166 2.09 8.24 -0.03
N LEU A 167 2.85 8.72 -1.01
CA LEU A 167 2.47 9.84 -1.87
C LEU A 167 1.23 9.50 -2.70
N SER A 168 1.16 8.30 -3.27
CA SER A 168 -0.02 7.80 -3.98
C SER A 168 -1.24 7.71 -3.05
N GLY A 169 -1.03 7.25 -1.80
CA GLY A 169 -2.06 7.20 -0.78
C GLY A 169 -2.62 8.58 -0.43
N LEU A 170 -1.75 9.58 -0.26
CA LEU A 170 -2.16 10.96 0.01
C LEU A 170 -2.97 11.56 -1.14
N ILE A 171 -2.56 11.35 -2.38
CA ILE A 171 -3.30 11.81 -3.56
C ILE A 171 -4.70 11.18 -3.61
N THR A 172 -4.77 9.85 -3.38
CA THR A 172 -6.04 9.11 -3.39
C THR A 172 -6.94 9.56 -2.23
N PHE A 173 -6.37 9.79 -1.05
CA PHE A 173 -7.09 10.30 0.11
C PHE A 173 -7.71 11.67 -0.15
N VAL A 174 -6.94 12.62 -0.70
CA VAL A 174 -7.44 13.97 -1.02
C VAL A 174 -8.55 13.92 -2.08
N LYS A 175 -8.41 13.08 -3.11
CA LYS A 175 -9.46 12.89 -4.13
C LYS A 175 -10.71 12.26 -3.53
N GLY A 176 -10.57 11.21 -2.72
CA GLY A 176 -11.69 10.55 -2.04
C GLY A 176 -12.43 11.49 -1.09
N TYR A 177 -11.70 12.32 -0.34
CA TYR A 177 -12.27 13.33 0.54
C TYR A 177 -13.10 14.39 -0.23
N ARG A 178 -12.60 14.86 -1.37
CA ARG A 178 -13.32 15.80 -2.23
C ARG A 178 -14.60 15.19 -2.81
N THR A 179 -14.63 13.92 -3.10
CA THR A 179 -15.84 13.22 -3.59
C THR A 179 -16.89 13.17 -2.50
N ILE A 180 -16.51 12.84 -1.27
CA ILE A 180 -17.43 12.83 -0.13
C ILE A 180 -18.07 14.21 0.11
N ILE A 181 -17.27 15.27 0.08
CA ILE A 181 -17.79 16.65 0.27
C ILE A 181 -18.80 17.02 -0.82
N LYS A 182 -18.56 16.63 -2.07
CA LYS A 182 -19.50 16.89 -3.17
C LYS A 182 -20.82 16.16 -2.98
N ASP A 183 -20.78 14.89 -2.54
CA ASP A 183 -21.98 14.09 -2.28
C ASP A 183 -22.81 14.71 -1.14
N PHE A 184 -22.18 15.16 -0.04
CA PHE A 184 -22.85 15.87 1.05
C PHE A 184 -23.42 17.23 0.60
N GLY A 185 -22.71 17.97 -0.24
CA GLY A 185 -23.19 19.25 -0.79
C GLY A 185 -24.42 19.07 -1.68
N PHE A 186 -24.47 18.01 -2.46
CA PHE A 186 -25.60 17.69 -3.34
C PHE A 186 -26.84 17.23 -2.56
N GLU A 187 -26.64 16.44 -1.51
CA GLU A 187 -27.71 15.96 -0.63
C GLU A 187 -28.37 17.12 0.11
N ASN A 188 -27.57 18.05 0.68
CA ASN A 188 -28.09 19.26 1.33
C ASN A 188 -28.83 20.20 0.35
N SER A 189 -28.35 20.31 -0.88
CA SER A 189 -29.03 21.13 -1.90
C SER A 189 -30.39 20.56 -2.28
N ASN A 190 -30.50 19.23 -2.41
CA ASN A 190 -31.77 18.58 -2.70
C ASN A 190 -32.74 18.66 -1.51
N PHE A 191 -32.26 18.56 -0.28
CA PHE A 191 -33.06 18.70 0.92
C PHE A 191 -33.66 20.11 1.04
N ASN A 192 -32.85 21.14 0.75
CA ASN A 192 -33.32 22.53 0.75
C ASN A 192 -34.32 22.81 -0.37
N LYS A 193 -34.17 22.21 -1.56
CA LYS A 193 -35.16 22.35 -2.65
C LYS A 193 -36.50 21.68 -2.31
N LEU A 194 -36.45 20.49 -1.68
CA LEU A 194 -37.67 19.80 -1.22
C LEU A 194 -38.41 20.62 -0.16
N ARG A 195 -37.68 21.23 0.77
CA ARG A 195 -38.24 22.08 1.82
C ARG A 195 -38.91 23.33 1.24
N LEU A 196 -38.28 24.01 0.27
CA LEU A 196 -38.81 25.16 -0.40
C LEU A 196 -40.10 24.83 -1.18
N ASN A 197 -40.17 23.65 -1.80
CA ASN A 197 -41.40 23.23 -2.51
C ASN A 197 -42.55 22.91 -1.55
N LEU A 198 -42.28 22.37 -0.37
CA LEU A 198 -43.29 22.10 0.64
C LEU A 198 -43.87 23.41 1.24
N ASP A 199 -42.99 24.41 1.47
CA ASP A 199 -43.42 25.72 1.97
C ASP A 199 -44.25 26.50 0.95
N THR A 200 -44.06 26.28 -0.37
CA THR A 200 -44.85 26.93 -1.44
C THR A 200 -46.22 26.27 -1.66
N ASP A 201 -46.37 24.97 -1.35
CA ASP A 201 -47.64 24.26 -1.49
C ASP A 201 -48.62 24.54 -0.29
N GLU A 202 -48.10 25.02 0.85
CA GLU A 202 -48.94 25.44 2.01
C GLU A 202 -49.51 26.85 1.87
N ASP A 203 -48.98 27.69 0.95
CA ASP A 203 -49.41 29.08 0.74
C ASP A 203 -50.48 29.25 -0.37
N GLU A 204 -51.00 28.19 -1.02
CA GLU A 204 -52.16 28.30 -1.92
C GLU A 204 -53.48 28.30 -1.11
N PRO A 205 -54.19 29.43 -0.99
CA PRO A 205 -55.51 29.49 -0.35
C PRO A 205 -56.54 28.81 -1.24
N LEU A 206 -57.35 27.92 -0.63
CA LEU A 206 -58.56 27.28 -1.19
C LEU A 206 -59.63 28.26 -1.66
#